data_90093beeed63933147a5d9c230235acd
#
_entry.id   90093beeed63933147a5d9c230235acd
#
_cell.length_a   1.000
_cell.length_b   1.000
_cell.length_c   1.000
_cell.angle_alpha   90.00
_cell.angle_beta   90.00
_cell.angle_gamma   90.00
#
_symmetry.space_group_name_H-M   'P 1'
#
loop_
_entity.id
_entity.type
_entity.pdbx_description
1 polymer ?
#
loop_
_entity_poly.entity_id
_entity_poly.type
_entity_poly.pdbx_seq_one_letter_code
_entity_poly.pdbx_strand_id
1 'polypeptide(L)'
;VRYDGKAAVSGHGFQAHVGPMRSPSRGSVTLRSNDPYDHPAILFNYMSTEKDWDDFRTCIRLTREIFEQPSIKKFIKYEIQPGDSLQTDDELDEFISQNVESAYHPCGTCKMGDISDPMAVVDKFTRVIGVEKLRVVDSSIFPQITNGNLNGPTIMVGEKASDHILGKDPMPRANENVWVHPNWEDQQR
;
A
#
# COMPACT_ATOMS: atom_id res chain seq x y z
N VAL A 1 -8.15 -9.88 15.84
CA VAL A 1 -6.75 -10.34 15.79
C VAL A 1 -5.95 -9.19 15.21
N ARG A 2 -4.94 -8.70 15.91
CA ARG A 2 -4.01 -7.69 15.36
C ARG A 2 -3.06 -8.37 14.38
N TYR A 3 -2.49 -7.62 13.44
CA TYR A 3 -1.48 -8.12 12.50
C TYR A 3 -0.27 -8.73 13.21
N ASP A 4 0.02 -8.24 14.41
CA ASP A 4 1.09 -8.75 15.28
C ASP A 4 0.71 -10.04 16.04
N GLY A 5 -0.49 -10.56 15.86
CA GLY A 5 -0.98 -11.78 16.51
C GLY A 5 -1.28 -11.66 18.01
N LYS A 6 -1.20 -10.45 18.59
CA LYS A 6 -1.28 -10.26 20.06
C LYS A 6 -2.70 -10.17 20.62
N ALA A 7 -3.72 -10.08 19.77
CA ALA A 7 -5.11 -10.03 20.23
C ALA A 7 -5.86 -11.27 19.74
N ALA A 8 -6.26 -12.12 20.66
CA ALA A 8 -7.15 -13.24 20.39
C ALA A 8 -8.59 -12.84 20.74
N VAL A 9 -9.52 -13.06 19.81
CA VAL A 9 -10.94 -12.99 20.09
C VAL A 9 -11.41 -14.38 20.50
N SER A 10 -12.11 -14.50 21.62
CA SER A 10 -12.71 -15.76 22.03
C SER A 10 -13.97 -16.03 21.19
N GLY A 11 -14.08 -17.22 20.61
CA GLY A 11 -15.23 -17.63 19.79
C GLY A 11 -15.01 -17.47 18.29
N HIS A 12 -16.12 -17.52 17.55
CA HIS A 12 -16.12 -17.37 16.10
C HIS A 12 -16.16 -15.89 15.72
N GLY A 13 -15.31 -15.49 14.79
CA GLY A 13 -15.26 -14.12 14.27
C GLY A 13 -14.51 -14.06 12.95
N PHE A 14 -14.62 -12.95 12.29
CA PHE A 14 -13.81 -12.59 11.11
C PHE A 14 -13.47 -11.10 11.16
N GLN A 15 -12.55 -10.68 10.34
CA GLN A 15 -12.14 -9.28 10.29
C GLN A 15 -11.90 -8.85 8.84
N ALA A 16 -12.10 -7.58 8.57
CA ALA A 16 -11.65 -6.92 7.37
C ALA A 16 -10.45 -6.03 7.70
N HIS A 17 -9.41 -6.12 6.90
CA HIS A 17 -8.31 -5.18 6.91
C HIS A 17 -8.56 -4.18 5.79
N VAL A 18 -8.70 -2.92 6.15
CA VAL A 18 -9.06 -1.86 5.22
C VAL A 18 -8.10 -0.69 5.34
N GLY A 19 -7.90 0.03 4.26
CA GLY A 19 -7.03 1.20 4.26
C GLY A 19 -7.02 1.89 2.90
N PRO A 20 -6.53 3.14 2.85
CA PRO A 20 -6.42 3.88 1.61
C PRO A 20 -5.40 3.26 0.67
N MET A 21 -5.72 3.25 -0.63
CA MET A 21 -4.83 2.74 -1.65
C MET A 21 -3.68 3.71 -1.98
N ARG A 22 -3.84 5.00 -1.71
CA ARG A 22 -2.88 6.03 -2.10
C ARG A 22 -2.83 7.15 -1.07
N SER A 23 -2.21 6.85 0.08
CA SER A 23 -1.92 7.87 1.09
C SER A 23 -1.01 8.97 0.51
N PRO A 24 -1.31 10.25 0.72
CA PRO A 24 -0.41 11.35 0.38
C PRO A 24 0.70 11.57 1.42
N SER A 25 0.63 10.96 2.60
CA SER A 25 1.68 11.05 3.62
C SER A 25 3.02 10.57 3.08
N ARG A 26 4.09 11.29 3.42
CA ARG A 26 5.45 10.97 2.99
C ARG A 26 6.37 10.94 4.19
N GLY A 27 7.21 9.93 4.21
CA GLY A 27 8.28 9.76 5.18
C GLY A 27 9.66 9.97 4.56
N SER A 28 10.69 9.60 5.30
CA SER A 28 12.07 9.70 4.84
C SER A 28 12.95 8.59 5.40
N VAL A 29 14.00 8.27 4.65
CA VAL A 29 15.10 7.43 5.08
C VAL A 29 16.37 8.25 4.93
N THR A 30 17.12 8.46 6.02
CA THR A 30 18.34 9.28 6.02
C THR A 30 19.46 8.57 6.75
N LEU A 31 20.71 8.89 6.38
CA LEU A 31 21.86 8.37 7.10
C LEU A 31 21.98 9.03 8.49
N ARG A 32 22.40 8.27 9.48
CA ARG A 32 22.74 8.79 10.82
C ARG A 32 24.20 9.18 10.92
N SER A 33 25.06 8.44 10.22
CA SER A 33 26.50 8.65 10.18
C SER A 33 27.08 8.19 8.84
N ASN A 34 28.39 8.24 8.70
CA ASN A 34 29.12 7.65 7.58
C ASN A 34 29.56 6.19 7.83
N ASP A 35 29.19 5.60 8.98
CA ASP A 35 29.39 4.18 9.23
C ASP A 35 28.33 3.36 8.48
N PRO A 36 28.73 2.48 7.53
CA PRO A 36 27.78 1.66 6.78
C PRO A 36 27.02 0.63 7.63
N TYR A 37 27.45 0.37 8.87
CA TYR A 37 26.76 -0.52 9.81
C TYR A 37 25.73 0.18 10.69
N ASP A 38 25.72 1.51 10.70
CA ASP A 38 24.66 2.24 11.40
C ASP A 38 23.32 2.11 10.69
N HIS A 39 22.30 1.70 11.42
CA HIS A 39 20.94 1.68 10.88
C HIS A 39 20.50 3.09 10.50
N PRO A 40 19.87 3.27 9.32
CA PRO A 40 19.38 4.57 8.89
C PRO A 40 18.29 5.08 9.83
N ALA A 41 18.11 6.40 9.86
CA ALA A 41 16.94 7.00 10.47
C ALA A 41 15.75 6.84 9.52
N ILE A 42 14.71 6.14 9.97
CA ILE A 42 13.51 5.86 9.19
C ILE A 42 12.34 6.57 9.86
N LEU A 43 11.70 7.47 9.12
CA LEU A 43 10.47 8.14 9.50
C LEU A 43 9.38 7.76 8.51
N PHE A 44 8.38 6.99 8.92
CA PHE A 44 7.25 6.65 8.06
C PHE A 44 6.28 7.82 7.89
N ASN A 45 6.09 8.60 8.94
CA ASN A 45 5.22 9.78 8.95
C ASN A 45 3.77 9.48 8.50
N TYR A 46 3.25 8.32 8.93
CA TYR A 46 1.87 7.94 8.64
C TYR A 46 0.87 8.95 9.20
N MET A 47 -0.31 9.03 8.58
CA MET A 47 -1.44 9.87 9.05
C MET A 47 -1.09 11.36 9.18
N SER A 48 -0.13 11.85 8.38
CA SER A 48 0.34 13.25 8.46
C SER A 48 -0.54 14.25 7.70
N THR A 49 -1.55 13.76 6.99
CA THR A 49 -2.47 14.59 6.20
C THR A 49 -3.91 14.32 6.58
N GLU A 50 -4.78 15.35 6.48
CA GLU A 50 -6.22 15.22 6.72
C GLU A 50 -6.87 14.17 5.82
N LYS A 51 -6.38 14.07 4.57
CA LYS A 51 -6.89 13.07 3.63
C LYS A 51 -6.71 11.62 4.14
N ASP A 52 -5.67 11.31 4.88
CA ASP A 52 -5.50 9.97 5.44
C ASP A 52 -6.60 9.65 6.47
N TRP A 53 -6.94 10.62 7.30
CA TRP A 53 -8.01 10.50 8.29
C TRP A 53 -9.37 10.32 7.61
N ASP A 54 -9.70 11.17 6.62
CA ASP A 54 -10.93 11.05 5.82
C ASP A 54 -11.04 9.69 5.13
N ASP A 55 -9.95 9.23 4.53
CA ASP A 55 -9.91 7.94 3.83
C ASP A 55 -10.15 6.78 4.82
N PHE A 56 -9.55 6.79 6.02
CA PHE A 56 -9.76 5.74 7.02
C PHE A 56 -11.18 5.79 7.59
N ARG A 57 -11.72 6.96 7.91
CA ARG A 57 -13.13 7.11 8.31
C ARG A 57 -14.07 6.52 7.24
N THR A 58 -13.80 6.85 5.97
CA THR A 58 -14.54 6.31 4.83
C THR A 58 -14.40 4.80 4.72
N CYS A 59 -13.21 4.24 4.89
CA CYS A 59 -12.99 2.79 4.88
C CYS A 59 -13.81 2.08 5.95
N ILE A 60 -13.88 2.61 7.17
CA ILE A 60 -14.69 2.02 8.26
C ILE A 60 -16.17 2.06 7.88
N ARG A 61 -16.70 3.21 7.45
CA ARG A 61 -18.10 3.37 7.09
C ARG A 61 -18.51 2.48 5.92
N LEU A 62 -17.68 2.43 4.87
CA LEU A 62 -17.93 1.55 3.72
C LEU A 62 -17.90 0.07 4.11
N THR A 63 -17.00 -0.32 5.00
CA THR A 63 -16.96 -1.71 5.50
C THR A 63 -18.22 -2.07 6.26
N ARG A 64 -18.75 -1.17 7.09
CA ARG A 64 -20.03 -1.33 7.77
C ARG A 64 -21.18 -1.50 6.77
N GLU A 65 -21.24 -0.64 5.75
CA GLU A 65 -22.23 -0.73 4.67
C GLU A 65 -22.17 -2.07 3.94
N ILE A 66 -20.97 -2.57 3.62
CA ILE A 66 -20.77 -3.88 3.00
C ILE A 66 -21.28 -4.99 3.93
N PHE A 67 -20.99 -4.91 5.22
CA PHE A 67 -21.40 -5.92 6.19
C PHE A 67 -22.90 -5.90 6.53
N GLU A 68 -23.60 -4.81 6.25
CA GLU A 68 -25.05 -4.71 6.34
C GLU A 68 -25.78 -5.36 5.15
N GLN A 69 -25.07 -5.75 4.08
CA GLN A 69 -25.69 -6.40 2.92
C GLN A 69 -26.34 -7.74 3.31
N PRO A 70 -27.56 -8.08 2.79
CA PRO A 70 -28.32 -9.26 3.20
C PRO A 70 -27.56 -10.60 3.10
N SER A 71 -26.64 -10.70 2.16
CA SER A 71 -25.85 -11.91 1.93
C SER A 71 -24.92 -12.25 3.10
N ILE A 72 -24.37 -11.25 3.79
CA ILE A 72 -23.40 -11.42 4.86
C ILE A 72 -23.97 -11.08 6.24
N LYS A 73 -24.89 -10.11 6.34
CA LYS A 73 -25.49 -9.63 7.60
C LYS A 73 -26.00 -10.77 8.48
N LYS A 74 -26.62 -11.78 7.88
CA LYS A 74 -27.19 -12.94 8.61
C LYS A 74 -26.15 -13.76 9.40
N PHE A 75 -24.87 -13.58 9.13
CA PHE A 75 -23.77 -14.26 9.83
C PHE A 75 -23.12 -13.39 10.91
N ILE A 76 -23.49 -12.10 10.99
CA ILE A 76 -22.89 -11.13 11.89
C ILE A 76 -23.82 -10.91 13.09
N LYS A 77 -23.28 -11.11 14.28
CA LYS A 77 -24.01 -10.87 15.51
C LYS A 77 -23.82 -9.45 16.01
N TYR A 78 -22.59 -8.98 16.04
CA TYR A 78 -22.21 -7.63 16.45
C TYR A 78 -20.82 -7.27 15.91
N GLU A 79 -20.54 -5.99 15.84
CA GLU A 79 -19.23 -5.45 15.52
C GLU A 79 -18.35 -5.46 16.77
N ILE A 80 -17.14 -6.05 16.67
CA ILE A 80 -16.17 -6.11 17.78
C ILE A 80 -15.30 -4.87 17.80
N GLN A 81 -14.82 -4.44 16.63
CA GLN A 81 -13.95 -3.28 16.43
C GLN A 81 -14.30 -2.57 15.11
N PRO A 82 -14.38 -1.23 15.15
CA PRO A 82 -14.27 -0.31 16.29
C PRO A 82 -15.38 -0.43 17.33
N GLY A 83 -16.47 -1.08 17.00
CA GLY A 83 -17.69 -1.17 17.79
C GLY A 83 -18.77 -0.23 17.26
N ASP A 84 -20.01 -0.70 17.24
CA ASP A 84 -21.17 0.00 16.67
C ASP A 84 -21.58 1.28 17.43
N SER A 85 -21.02 1.52 18.61
CA SER A 85 -21.19 2.75 19.37
C SER A 85 -20.38 3.94 18.86
N LEU A 86 -19.26 3.70 18.13
CA LEU A 86 -18.40 4.77 17.59
C LEU A 86 -18.91 5.20 16.22
N GLN A 87 -19.52 6.40 16.13
CA GLN A 87 -20.18 6.88 14.92
C GLN A 87 -19.64 8.21 14.42
N THR A 88 -19.22 9.10 15.32
CA THR A 88 -18.72 10.43 14.94
C THR A 88 -17.31 10.37 14.38
N ASP A 89 -16.89 11.41 13.67
CA ASP A 89 -15.53 11.53 13.15
C ASP A 89 -14.50 11.51 14.28
N ASP A 90 -14.74 12.26 15.35
CA ASP A 90 -13.83 12.32 16.49
C ASP A 90 -13.64 10.95 17.18
N GLU A 91 -14.73 10.19 17.36
CA GLU A 91 -14.67 8.83 17.92
C GLU A 91 -13.91 7.85 17.01
N LEU A 92 -14.13 7.96 15.69
CA LEU A 92 -13.41 7.13 14.73
C LEU A 92 -11.93 7.53 14.66
N ASP A 93 -11.60 8.80 14.73
CA ASP A 93 -10.21 9.28 14.74
C ASP A 93 -9.46 8.81 15.99
N GLU A 94 -10.09 8.84 17.15
CA GLU A 94 -9.50 8.26 18.35
C GLU A 94 -9.22 6.77 18.18
N PHE A 95 -10.18 6.01 17.68
CA PHE A 95 -9.99 4.60 17.38
C PHE A 95 -8.87 4.36 16.36
N ILE A 96 -8.86 5.10 15.25
CA ILE A 96 -7.84 5.00 14.20
C ILE A 96 -6.45 5.28 14.78
N SER A 97 -6.29 6.34 15.57
CA SER A 97 -5.01 6.72 16.17
C SER A 97 -4.39 5.61 17.02
N GLN A 98 -5.22 4.79 17.66
CA GLN A 98 -4.80 3.71 18.54
C GLN A 98 -4.62 2.36 17.84
N ASN A 99 -5.20 2.20 16.63
CA ASN A 99 -5.30 0.90 15.97
C ASN A 99 -4.74 0.86 14.54
N VAL A 100 -4.39 1.99 13.95
CA VAL A 100 -3.78 2.01 12.62
C VAL A 100 -2.41 1.33 12.65
N GLU A 101 -2.18 0.46 11.69
CA GLU A 101 -0.93 -0.29 11.55
C GLU A 101 -0.42 -0.20 10.12
N SER A 102 0.89 -0.40 9.96
CA SER A 102 1.49 -0.52 8.63
C SER A 102 1.00 -1.77 7.92
N ALA A 103 0.70 -1.66 6.62
CA ALA A 103 0.48 -2.82 5.76
C ALA A 103 1.80 -3.43 5.26
N TYR A 104 2.95 -2.96 5.75
CA TYR A 104 4.30 -3.42 5.39
C TYR A 104 4.62 -3.29 3.89
N HIS A 105 4.14 -2.22 3.28
CA HIS A 105 4.36 -1.90 1.87
C HIS A 105 5.12 -0.57 1.65
N PRO A 106 6.27 -0.34 2.31
CA PRO A 106 7.05 0.87 2.06
C PRO A 106 7.65 0.85 0.65
N CYS A 107 7.67 2.00 -0.01
CA CYS A 107 8.22 2.15 -1.36
C CYS A 107 8.61 3.60 -1.64
N GLY A 108 9.30 3.84 -2.75
CA GLY A 108 9.50 5.18 -3.30
C GLY A 108 10.72 5.95 -2.80
N THR A 109 11.56 5.38 -1.92
CA THR A 109 12.78 6.05 -1.41
C THR A 109 13.89 6.22 -2.45
N CYS A 110 13.85 5.45 -3.56
CA CYS A 110 14.72 5.57 -4.72
C CYS A 110 13.89 5.79 -6.00
N LYS A 111 12.92 6.70 -5.94
CA LYS A 111 11.90 6.94 -6.95
C LYS A 111 12.46 6.95 -8.37
N MET A 112 11.82 6.18 -9.25
CA MET A 112 12.07 6.23 -10.69
C MET A 112 11.44 7.49 -11.29
N GLY A 113 12.19 8.14 -12.19
CA GLY A 113 11.68 9.31 -12.90
C GLY A 113 12.59 9.77 -14.03
N ASP A 114 12.19 10.87 -14.66
CA ASP A 114 13.01 11.55 -15.65
C ASP A 114 14.16 12.30 -14.97
N ILE A 115 15.26 12.50 -15.67
CA ILE A 115 16.44 13.22 -15.17
C ILE A 115 16.11 14.69 -14.79
N SER A 116 15.07 15.26 -15.35
CA SER A 116 14.57 16.59 -14.99
C SER A 116 13.77 16.64 -13.69
N ASP A 117 13.34 15.48 -13.16
CA ASP A 117 12.68 15.39 -11.87
C ASP A 117 13.74 15.40 -10.75
N PRO A 118 13.85 16.46 -9.92
CA PRO A 118 14.85 16.54 -8.87
C PRO A 118 14.68 15.48 -7.77
N MET A 119 13.53 14.82 -7.71
CA MET A 119 13.26 13.73 -6.78
C MET A 119 13.54 12.34 -7.38
N ALA A 120 13.88 12.25 -8.67
CA ALA A 120 14.22 10.97 -9.29
C ALA A 120 15.59 10.50 -8.86
N VAL A 121 15.68 9.25 -8.44
CA VAL A 121 16.94 8.59 -8.04
C VAL A 121 17.40 7.61 -9.12
N VAL A 122 16.47 6.95 -9.80
CA VAL A 122 16.78 6.02 -10.89
C VAL A 122 16.02 6.36 -12.17
N ASP A 123 16.61 5.99 -13.31
CA ASP A 123 15.96 6.10 -14.62
C ASP A 123 15.03 4.89 -14.91
N LYS A 124 14.37 4.90 -16.08
CA LYS A 124 13.49 3.82 -16.53
C LYS A 124 14.16 2.45 -16.69
N PHE A 125 15.49 2.40 -16.66
CA PHE A 125 16.27 1.17 -16.69
C PHE A 125 16.84 0.82 -15.30
N THR A 126 16.31 1.43 -14.25
CA THR A 126 16.73 1.26 -12.84
C THR A 126 18.16 1.70 -12.54
N ARG A 127 18.80 2.47 -13.43
CA ARG A 127 20.17 2.99 -13.23
C ARG A 127 20.11 4.24 -12.35
N VAL A 128 21.01 4.32 -11.37
CA VAL A 128 21.12 5.50 -10.52
C VAL A 128 21.58 6.70 -11.34
N ILE A 129 20.82 7.78 -11.29
CA ILE A 129 21.11 9.02 -12.02
C ILE A 129 22.40 9.64 -11.44
N GLY A 130 23.34 9.95 -12.32
CA GLY A 130 24.62 10.56 -11.94
C GLY A 130 25.67 9.60 -11.38
N VAL A 131 25.40 8.30 -11.28
CA VAL A 131 26.37 7.28 -10.83
C VAL A 131 26.46 6.16 -11.86
N GLU A 132 27.67 5.88 -12.33
CA GLU A 132 27.90 4.81 -13.29
C GLU A 132 27.86 3.41 -12.64
N LYS A 133 27.35 2.42 -13.39
CA LYS A 133 27.37 0.99 -13.04
C LYS A 133 26.63 0.64 -11.75
N LEU A 134 25.71 1.50 -11.29
CA LEU A 134 24.87 1.26 -10.12
C LEU A 134 23.39 1.23 -10.52
N ARG A 135 22.65 0.29 -9.95
CA ARG A 135 21.20 0.17 -10.10
C ARG A 135 20.54 -0.05 -8.76
N VAL A 136 19.25 0.31 -8.68
CA VAL A 136 18.36 -0.08 -7.60
C VAL A 136 17.23 -0.89 -8.20
N VAL A 137 16.96 -2.10 -7.65
CA VAL A 137 16.02 -3.06 -8.21
C VAL A 137 15.16 -3.66 -7.09
N ASP A 138 14.29 -2.84 -6.53
CA ASP A 138 13.32 -3.23 -5.50
C ASP A 138 12.14 -2.24 -5.47
N SER A 139 11.22 -2.38 -4.52
CA SER A 139 10.04 -1.50 -4.42
C SER A 139 10.37 -0.04 -4.13
N SER A 140 11.59 0.30 -3.72
CA SER A 140 11.97 1.70 -3.50
C SER A 140 11.95 2.55 -4.77
N ILE A 141 12.02 1.91 -5.96
CA ILE A 141 11.97 2.64 -7.24
C ILE A 141 10.56 3.07 -7.65
N PHE A 142 9.50 2.60 -7.00
CA PHE A 142 8.15 2.99 -7.41
C PHE A 142 7.93 4.49 -7.23
N PRO A 143 7.46 5.21 -8.28
CA PRO A 143 7.14 6.63 -8.17
C PRO A 143 5.98 6.90 -7.22
N GLN A 144 5.11 5.92 -7.06
CA GLN A 144 3.94 5.93 -6.21
C GLN A 144 3.58 4.51 -5.82
N ILE A 145 3.00 4.32 -4.63
CA ILE A 145 2.50 3.01 -4.20
C ILE A 145 1.48 2.45 -5.22
N THR A 146 1.56 1.17 -5.47
CA THR A 146 0.61 0.47 -6.35
C THR A 146 -0.76 0.30 -5.68
N ASN A 147 -1.81 0.05 -6.47
CA ASN A 147 -3.16 -0.15 -5.91
C ASN A 147 -3.37 -1.59 -5.43
N GLY A 148 -2.48 -2.11 -4.61
CA GLY A 148 -2.52 -3.46 -4.08
C GLY A 148 -1.18 -3.82 -3.49
N ASN A 149 -1.02 -5.08 -3.10
CA ASN A 149 0.19 -5.56 -2.47
C ASN A 149 1.41 -5.37 -3.37
N LEU A 150 2.55 -4.93 -2.78
CA LEU A 150 3.78 -4.65 -3.52
C LEU A 150 4.49 -5.91 -4.03
N ASN A 151 4.21 -7.09 -3.51
CA ASN A 151 4.97 -8.29 -3.80
C ASN A 151 5.00 -8.62 -5.31
N GLY A 152 3.83 -8.71 -5.95
CA GLY A 152 3.74 -8.99 -7.38
C GLY A 152 4.47 -7.96 -8.26
N PRO A 153 4.20 -6.65 -8.11
CA PRO A 153 4.91 -5.60 -8.81
C PRO A 153 6.43 -5.61 -8.56
N THR A 154 6.89 -5.92 -7.34
CA THR A 154 8.32 -5.98 -7.01
C THR A 154 9.00 -7.15 -7.72
N ILE A 155 8.36 -8.32 -7.78
CA ILE A 155 8.86 -9.47 -8.58
C ILE A 155 8.98 -9.07 -10.05
N MET A 156 7.96 -8.41 -10.60
CA MET A 156 8.00 -7.93 -12.00
C MET A 156 9.15 -6.94 -12.25
N VAL A 157 9.44 -6.04 -11.29
CA VAL A 157 10.61 -5.16 -11.37
C VAL A 157 11.90 -5.96 -11.42
N GLY A 158 12.04 -6.97 -10.56
CA GLY A 158 13.21 -7.87 -10.53
C GLY A 158 13.44 -8.57 -11.86
N GLU A 159 12.40 -9.18 -12.42
CA GLU A 159 12.46 -9.87 -13.72
C GLU A 159 12.84 -8.91 -14.85
N LYS A 160 12.13 -7.77 -14.96
CA LYS A 160 12.39 -6.79 -16.01
C LYS A 160 13.78 -6.16 -15.92
N ALA A 161 14.25 -5.85 -14.71
CA ALA A 161 15.60 -5.31 -14.51
C ALA A 161 16.68 -6.34 -14.86
N SER A 162 16.44 -7.62 -14.55
CA SER A 162 17.35 -8.71 -14.94
C SER A 162 17.49 -8.80 -16.44
N ASP A 163 16.42 -8.70 -17.21
CA ASP A 163 16.47 -8.68 -18.67
C ASP A 163 17.26 -7.48 -19.21
N HIS A 164 17.06 -6.30 -18.62
CA HIS A 164 17.85 -5.12 -18.98
C HIS A 164 19.34 -5.28 -18.66
N ILE A 165 19.69 -5.89 -17.52
CA ILE A 165 21.09 -6.14 -17.13
C ILE A 165 21.75 -7.13 -18.09
N LEU A 166 21.02 -8.16 -18.51
CA LEU A 166 21.48 -9.20 -19.41
C LEU A 166 21.44 -8.80 -20.90
N GLY A 167 20.90 -7.61 -21.22
CA GLY A 167 20.77 -7.14 -22.61
C GLY A 167 19.78 -7.96 -23.42
N LYS A 168 18.78 -8.58 -22.79
CA LYS A 168 17.74 -9.33 -23.50
C LYS A 168 16.70 -8.39 -24.12
N ASP A 169 16.13 -8.83 -25.24
CA ASP A 169 15.00 -8.14 -25.85
C ASP A 169 13.79 -8.13 -24.91
N PRO A 170 13.04 -7.02 -24.86
CA PRO A 170 11.81 -6.96 -24.09
C PRO A 170 10.82 -8.04 -24.54
N MET A 171 10.10 -8.64 -23.61
CA MET A 171 8.97 -9.50 -23.96
C MET A 171 7.94 -8.72 -24.79
N PRO A 172 7.33 -9.35 -25.80
CA PRO A 172 6.27 -8.72 -26.60
C PRO A 172 5.11 -8.30 -25.67
N ARG A 173 4.46 -7.20 -26.03
CA ARG A 173 3.25 -6.77 -25.29
C ARG A 173 2.17 -7.84 -25.44
N ALA A 174 1.60 -8.25 -24.32
CA ALA A 174 0.35 -8.99 -24.34
C ALA A 174 -0.77 -8.03 -24.78
N ASN A 175 -1.45 -8.35 -25.88
CA ASN A 175 -2.59 -7.59 -26.40
C ASN A 175 -3.90 -8.34 -26.10
N GLU A 176 -4.00 -8.88 -24.89
CA GLU A 176 -5.21 -9.57 -24.46
C GLU A 176 -6.31 -8.57 -24.16
N ASN A 177 -7.50 -8.84 -24.69
CA ASN A 177 -8.68 -8.06 -24.35
C ASN A 177 -9.05 -8.31 -22.89
N VAL A 178 -9.17 -7.24 -22.12
CA VAL A 178 -9.72 -7.34 -20.76
C VAL A 178 -11.17 -7.79 -20.85
N TRP A 179 -11.49 -8.94 -20.28
CA TRP A 179 -12.88 -9.36 -20.17
C TRP A 179 -13.64 -8.43 -19.22
N VAL A 180 -14.75 -7.88 -19.71
CA VAL A 180 -15.66 -7.06 -18.93
C VAL A 180 -17.03 -7.75 -18.96
N HIS A 181 -17.64 -7.94 -17.81
CA HIS A 181 -18.97 -8.53 -17.74
C HIS A 181 -19.98 -7.66 -18.53
N PRO A 182 -20.81 -8.23 -19.44
CA PRO A 182 -21.72 -7.43 -20.30
C PRO A 182 -22.63 -6.47 -19.53
N ASN A 183 -23.03 -6.88 -18.32
CA ASN A 183 -23.95 -6.11 -17.47
C ASN A 183 -23.22 -5.64 -16.18
N TRP A 184 -21.96 -5.26 -16.28
CA TRP A 184 -21.15 -4.89 -15.12
C TRP A 184 -21.69 -3.64 -14.38
N GLU A 185 -22.46 -2.80 -15.06
CA GLU A 185 -23.13 -1.63 -14.46
C GLU A 185 -24.37 -2.02 -13.64
N ASP A 186 -25.07 -3.08 -14.02
CA ASP A 186 -26.35 -3.47 -13.41
C ASP A 186 -26.26 -4.75 -12.58
N GLN A 187 -25.28 -5.59 -12.81
CA GLN A 187 -25.11 -6.89 -12.16
C GLN A 187 -23.66 -7.13 -11.75
N GLN A 188 -23.46 -7.26 -10.45
CA GLN A 188 -22.21 -7.79 -9.87
C GLN A 188 -22.32 -9.31 -9.63
N ARG A 189 -22.42 -10.14 -10.69
CA ARG A 189 -22.62 -11.60 -10.65
C ARG A 189 -24.02 -12.07 -10.32
#